data_70a2926e2777bc6bbd2f41db80de3fea
#
_entry.id   70a2926e2777bc6bbd2f41db80de3fea
#
_cell.length_a   1.000
_cell.length_b   1.000
_cell.length_c   1.000
_cell.angle_alpha   90.00
_cell.angle_beta   90.00
_cell.angle_gamma   90.00
#
_symmetry.space_group_name_H-M   'P 1'
#
loop_
_entity.id
_entity.type
_entity.pdbx_description
1 polymer ?
#
loop_
_entity_poly.entity_id
_entity_poly.type
_entity_poly.pdbx_seq_one_letter_code
_entity_poly.pdbx_strand_id
1 'polypeptide(L)'
;MHDSWAIAEYLDQEYPNRPLLINDESERVLCRFLQYWSETAVLRPVMQMIAVEATNLLVPEDQGYFRATREARFGATFEDLVKDRETRLPELRASFEPLRRDFERRDFIAGKAPSYADYIVFGIFQWAQIVSEFEVLDADDPIRAWRGRMLDLFGGLARQTPAYGN
;
A
#
# COMPACT_ATOMS: atom_id res chain seq x y z
N MET A 1 -9.82 -14.34 -11.98
CA MET A 1 -10.21 -13.42 -10.88
C MET A 1 -9.17 -12.33 -10.83
N HIS A 2 -9.57 -11.04 -10.77
CA HIS A 2 -8.66 -9.89 -10.90
C HIS A 2 -8.98 -8.74 -9.92
N ASP A 3 -9.93 -8.96 -9.01
CA ASP A 3 -10.30 -8.04 -7.95
C ASP A 3 -9.78 -8.59 -6.62
N SER A 4 -8.96 -7.79 -5.91
CA SER A 4 -8.29 -8.23 -4.67
C SER A 4 -9.27 -8.55 -3.55
N TRP A 5 -10.41 -7.85 -3.50
CA TRP A 5 -11.47 -8.14 -2.55
C TRP A 5 -12.12 -9.50 -2.84
N ALA A 6 -12.50 -9.73 -4.09
CA ALA A 6 -13.08 -11.01 -4.50
C ALA A 6 -12.09 -12.18 -4.31
N ILE A 7 -10.78 -11.92 -4.45
CA ILE A 7 -9.75 -12.92 -4.15
C ILE A 7 -9.74 -13.24 -2.65
N ALA A 8 -9.78 -12.24 -1.76
CA ALA A 8 -9.80 -12.45 -0.32
C ALA A 8 -11.03 -13.26 0.12
N GLU A 9 -12.23 -12.89 -0.35
CA GLU A 9 -13.47 -13.64 -0.07
C GLU A 9 -13.41 -15.08 -0.59
N TYR A 10 -12.87 -15.28 -1.78
CA TYR A 10 -12.69 -16.63 -2.34
C TYR A 10 -11.74 -17.47 -1.50
N LEU A 11 -10.62 -16.90 -1.03
CA LEU A 11 -9.66 -17.62 -0.20
C LEU A 11 -10.26 -18.04 1.14
N ASP A 12 -11.03 -17.18 1.79
CA ASP A 12 -11.71 -17.48 3.05
C ASP A 12 -12.77 -18.59 2.88
N GLN A 13 -13.47 -18.60 1.75
CA GLN A 13 -14.46 -19.64 1.42
C GLN A 13 -13.82 -20.99 1.07
N GLU A 14 -12.74 -20.97 0.29
CA GLU A 14 -12.10 -22.19 -0.19
C GLU A 14 -11.22 -22.85 0.89
N TYR A 15 -10.67 -22.07 1.81
CA TYR A 15 -9.76 -22.54 2.86
C TYR A 15 -10.24 -22.23 4.28
N PRO A 16 -11.48 -22.64 4.67
CA PRO A 16 -12.07 -22.25 5.95
C PRO A 16 -11.34 -22.79 7.19
N ASN A 17 -10.44 -23.75 7.01
CA ASN A 17 -9.59 -24.32 8.07
C ASN A 17 -8.27 -23.56 8.26
N ARG A 18 -8.02 -22.49 7.49
CA ARG A 18 -6.90 -21.57 7.66
C ARG A 18 -7.36 -20.32 8.42
N PRO A 19 -6.44 -19.55 9.01
CA PRO A 19 -6.82 -18.23 9.53
C PRO A 19 -7.50 -17.39 8.44
N LEU A 20 -8.69 -16.89 8.73
CA LEU A 20 -9.45 -16.08 7.79
C LEU A 20 -8.80 -14.71 7.59
N LEU A 21 -8.91 -14.18 6.39
CA LEU A 21 -8.52 -12.80 6.06
C LEU A 21 -9.53 -11.80 6.63
N ILE A 22 -10.82 -12.18 6.63
CA ILE A 22 -11.94 -11.38 7.15
C ILE A 22 -12.77 -12.28 8.07
N ASN A 23 -12.71 -12.04 9.38
CA ASN A 23 -13.28 -12.97 10.36
C ASN A 23 -14.80 -12.87 10.51
N ASP A 24 -15.36 -11.66 10.35
CA ASP A 24 -16.80 -11.42 10.52
C ASP A 24 -17.29 -10.22 9.70
N GLU A 25 -18.60 -9.94 9.78
CA GLU A 25 -19.22 -8.84 9.03
C GLU A 25 -18.76 -7.46 9.51
N SER A 26 -18.44 -7.29 10.78
CA SER A 26 -17.94 -6.01 11.31
C SER A 26 -16.56 -5.70 10.74
N GLU A 27 -15.68 -6.69 10.70
CA GLU A 27 -14.37 -6.57 10.08
C GLU A 27 -14.49 -6.34 8.56
N ARG A 28 -15.45 -6.99 7.90
CA ARG A 28 -15.75 -6.77 6.48
C ARG A 28 -16.06 -5.30 6.18
N VAL A 29 -16.94 -4.69 6.97
CA VAL A 29 -17.33 -3.28 6.83
C VAL A 29 -16.12 -2.36 7.09
N LEU A 30 -15.33 -2.64 8.12
CA LEU A 30 -14.12 -1.88 8.45
C LEU A 30 -13.06 -1.99 7.35
N CYS A 31 -12.83 -3.18 6.81
CA CYS A 31 -11.91 -3.37 5.68
C CYS A 31 -12.34 -2.58 4.44
N ARG A 32 -13.64 -2.51 4.14
CA ARG A 32 -14.15 -1.67 3.04
C ARG A 32 -13.90 -0.18 3.29
N PHE A 33 -14.18 0.30 4.49
CA PHE A 33 -13.86 1.68 4.84
C PHE A 33 -12.36 1.96 4.72
N LEU A 34 -11.52 1.07 5.25
CA LEU A 34 -10.06 1.19 5.18
C LEU A 34 -9.56 1.19 3.74
N GLN A 35 -10.13 0.36 2.87
CA GLN A 35 -9.80 0.33 1.45
C GLN A 35 -10.04 1.70 0.80
N TYR A 36 -11.24 2.28 0.95
CA TYR A 36 -11.56 3.59 0.37
C TYR A 36 -10.71 4.72 0.96
N TRP A 37 -10.48 4.68 2.29
CA TRP A 37 -9.58 5.62 2.93
C TRP A 37 -8.16 5.50 2.39
N SER A 38 -7.61 4.30 2.33
CA SER A 38 -6.23 4.08 1.88
C SER A 38 -6.04 4.41 0.40
N GLU A 39 -7.02 4.15 -0.46
CA GLU A 39 -6.99 4.56 -1.87
C GLU A 39 -6.88 6.08 -2.02
N THR A 40 -7.57 6.83 -1.17
CA THR A 40 -7.63 8.29 -1.24
C THR A 40 -6.48 8.97 -0.50
N ALA A 41 -6.24 8.54 0.75
CA ALA A 41 -5.29 9.20 1.66
C ALA A 41 -3.85 8.68 1.53
N VAL A 42 -3.65 7.48 0.99
CA VAL A 42 -2.34 6.84 0.89
C VAL A 42 -1.95 6.56 -0.56
N LEU A 43 -2.68 5.68 -1.26
CA LEU A 43 -2.30 5.20 -2.59
C LEU A 43 -2.17 6.34 -3.60
N ARG A 44 -3.18 7.21 -3.67
CA ARG A 44 -3.20 8.30 -4.65
C ARG A 44 -2.06 9.30 -4.44
N PRO A 45 -1.78 9.82 -3.23
CA PRO A 45 -0.63 10.69 -2.99
C PRO A 45 0.71 9.98 -3.20
N VAL A 46 0.86 8.73 -2.74
CA VAL A 46 2.08 7.94 -2.98
C VAL A 46 2.33 7.77 -4.48
N MET A 47 1.30 7.40 -5.26
CA MET A 47 1.40 7.29 -6.72
C MET A 47 1.91 8.58 -7.37
N GLN A 48 1.44 9.74 -6.92
CA GLN A 48 1.88 11.03 -7.44
C GLN A 48 3.36 11.33 -7.11
N MET A 49 3.92 10.72 -6.07
CA MET A 49 5.31 10.92 -5.69
C MET A 49 6.31 10.01 -6.43
N ILE A 50 5.83 8.86 -6.94
CA ILE A 50 6.68 7.83 -7.57
C ILE A 50 6.23 7.48 -9.00
N ALA A 51 5.41 8.34 -9.62
CA ALA A 51 4.76 8.04 -10.90
C ALA A 51 5.76 7.80 -12.04
N VAL A 52 6.88 8.53 -12.07
CA VAL A 52 7.94 8.38 -13.08
C VAL A 52 8.62 7.02 -12.92
N GLU A 53 9.06 6.69 -11.72
CA GLU A 53 9.73 5.42 -11.42
C GLU A 53 8.81 4.23 -11.70
N ALA A 54 7.54 4.31 -11.26
CA ALA A 54 6.54 3.28 -11.53
C ALA A 54 6.33 3.04 -13.04
N THR A 55 6.36 4.11 -13.84
CA THR A 55 6.24 4.00 -15.30
C THR A 55 7.45 3.31 -15.92
N ASN A 56 8.65 3.67 -15.46
CA ASN A 56 9.91 3.17 -16.04
C ASN A 56 10.10 1.65 -15.84
N LEU A 57 9.41 1.06 -14.86
CA LEU A 57 9.44 -0.38 -14.62
C LEU A 57 8.44 -1.18 -15.46
N LEU A 58 7.51 -0.51 -16.12
CA LEU A 58 6.56 -1.18 -17.01
C LEU A 58 7.23 -1.58 -18.33
N VAL A 59 6.69 -2.63 -18.96
CA VAL A 59 7.09 -2.96 -20.32
C VAL A 59 6.77 -1.79 -21.27
N PRO A 60 7.62 -1.51 -22.28
CA PRO A 60 7.47 -0.31 -23.11
C PRO A 60 6.09 -0.11 -23.72
N GLU A 61 5.40 -1.20 -24.07
CA GLU A 61 4.08 -1.18 -24.67
C GLU A 61 3.02 -0.59 -23.73
N ASP A 62 3.16 -0.78 -22.41
CA ASP A 62 2.19 -0.34 -21.41
C ASP A 62 2.45 1.08 -20.89
N GLN A 63 3.68 1.59 -21.04
CA GLN A 63 4.08 2.89 -20.48
C GLN A 63 3.21 4.03 -20.99
N GLY A 64 2.93 4.07 -22.31
CA GLY A 64 2.13 5.11 -22.94
C GLY A 64 0.69 5.12 -22.41
N TYR A 65 0.05 3.97 -22.34
CA TYR A 65 -1.30 3.86 -21.80
C TYR A 65 -1.36 4.21 -20.31
N PHE A 66 -0.41 3.68 -19.53
CA PHE A 66 -0.32 3.95 -18.10
C PHE A 66 -0.20 5.44 -17.82
N ARG A 67 0.73 6.12 -18.49
CA ARG A 67 0.96 7.56 -18.37
C ARG A 67 -0.29 8.35 -18.76
N ALA A 68 -0.80 8.18 -19.97
CA ALA A 68 -1.93 8.96 -20.49
C ALA A 68 -3.16 8.88 -19.57
N THR A 69 -3.49 7.68 -19.06
CA THR A 69 -4.67 7.48 -18.21
C THR A 69 -4.52 8.11 -16.82
N ARG A 70 -3.31 8.10 -16.25
CA ARG A 70 -3.06 8.65 -14.90
C ARG A 70 -2.84 10.15 -14.93
N GLU A 71 -2.12 10.68 -15.91
CA GLU A 71 -1.97 12.12 -16.09
C GLU A 71 -3.31 12.81 -16.35
N ALA A 72 -4.18 12.22 -17.17
CA ALA A 72 -5.55 12.70 -17.34
C ALA A 72 -6.35 12.69 -16.02
N ARG A 73 -6.19 11.64 -15.18
CA ARG A 73 -6.86 11.54 -13.87
C ARG A 73 -6.32 12.52 -12.85
N PHE A 74 -5.00 12.81 -12.88
CA PHE A 74 -4.35 13.72 -11.95
C PHE A 74 -4.40 15.17 -12.38
N GLY A 75 -4.61 15.44 -13.68
CA GLY A 75 -4.62 16.79 -14.26
C GLY A 75 -3.24 17.41 -14.38
N ALA A 76 -2.17 16.61 -14.36
CA ALA A 76 -0.78 17.05 -14.45
C ALA A 76 0.11 15.95 -15.06
N THR A 77 1.26 16.35 -15.62
CA THR A 77 2.27 15.40 -16.10
C THR A 77 2.95 14.69 -14.92
N PHE A 78 3.52 13.51 -15.15
CA PHE A 78 4.25 12.80 -14.10
C PHE A 78 5.48 13.59 -13.64
N GLU A 79 6.16 14.27 -14.54
CA GLU A 79 7.28 15.15 -14.25
C GLU A 79 6.90 16.30 -13.32
N ASP A 80 5.74 16.93 -13.55
CA ASP A 80 5.21 17.98 -12.68
C ASP A 80 4.83 17.42 -11.30
N LEU A 81 4.27 16.19 -11.27
CA LEU A 81 3.87 15.54 -10.02
C LEU A 81 5.07 15.19 -9.14
N VAL A 82 6.20 14.79 -9.69
CA VAL A 82 7.39 14.40 -8.89
C VAL A 82 8.31 15.57 -8.58
N LYS A 83 8.19 16.69 -9.29
CA LYS A 83 9.10 17.84 -9.19
C LYS A 83 9.26 18.38 -7.79
N ASP A 84 8.18 18.52 -7.04
CA ASP A 84 8.16 19.10 -5.69
C ASP A 84 7.66 18.10 -4.65
N ARG A 85 7.91 16.80 -4.86
CA ARG A 85 7.40 15.73 -4.00
C ARG A 85 7.88 15.84 -2.55
N GLU A 86 9.11 16.32 -2.32
CA GLU A 86 9.66 16.52 -0.98
C GLU A 86 8.86 17.58 -0.19
N THR A 87 8.36 18.62 -0.84
CA THR A 87 7.55 19.66 -0.19
C THR A 87 6.15 19.16 0.20
N ARG A 88 5.62 18.14 -0.48
CA ARG A 88 4.32 17.51 -0.20
C ARG A 88 4.42 16.31 0.74
N LEU A 89 5.63 15.81 0.97
CA LEU A 89 5.88 14.65 1.82
C LEU A 89 5.36 14.83 3.27
N PRO A 90 5.50 16.02 3.92
CA PRO A 90 4.92 16.25 5.25
C PRO A 90 3.39 16.10 5.28
N GLU A 91 2.68 16.54 4.26
CA GLU A 91 1.22 16.40 4.17
C GLU A 91 0.82 14.92 4.01
N LEU A 92 1.52 14.17 3.13
CA LEU A 92 1.32 12.73 3.01
C LEU A 92 1.57 12.02 4.34
N ARG A 93 2.67 12.33 5.02
CA ARG A 93 2.99 11.76 6.33
C ARG A 93 1.96 12.08 7.40
N ALA A 94 1.38 13.28 7.37
CA ALA A 94 0.28 13.64 8.27
C ALA A 94 -0.97 12.78 8.03
N SER A 95 -1.25 12.36 6.81
CA SER A 95 -2.40 11.47 6.52
C SER A 95 -2.26 10.08 7.14
N PHE A 96 -1.06 9.65 7.52
CA PHE A 96 -0.79 8.37 8.17
C PHE A 96 -1.04 8.39 9.70
N GLU A 97 -1.39 9.53 10.28
CA GLU A 97 -1.61 9.66 11.72
C GLU A 97 -2.60 8.65 12.31
N PRO A 98 -3.71 8.29 11.66
CA PRO A 98 -4.59 7.23 12.17
C PRO A 98 -3.89 5.88 12.36
N LEU A 99 -2.98 5.51 11.43
CA LEU A 99 -2.21 4.27 11.53
C LEU A 99 -1.19 4.34 12.68
N ARG A 100 -0.49 5.47 12.85
CA ARG A 100 0.49 5.63 13.94
C ARG A 100 -0.16 5.44 15.30
N ARG A 101 -1.29 6.11 15.54
CA ARG A 101 -2.04 5.99 16.81
C ARG A 101 -2.53 4.58 17.08
N ASP A 102 -2.87 3.84 16.03
CA ASP A 102 -3.29 2.45 16.19
C ASP A 102 -2.11 1.56 16.55
N PHE A 103 -0.95 1.73 15.89
CA PHE A 103 0.27 0.96 16.15
C PHE A 103 0.98 1.28 17.49
N GLU A 104 0.62 2.33 18.19
CA GLU A 104 1.02 2.53 19.59
C GLU A 104 0.44 1.46 20.53
N ARG A 105 -0.63 0.79 20.13
CA ARG A 105 -1.41 -0.13 20.97
C ARG A 105 -1.51 -1.54 20.42
N ARG A 106 -1.20 -1.73 19.15
CA ARG A 106 -1.42 -2.98 18.43
C ARG A 106 -0.27 -3.30 17.50
N ASP A 107 -0.05 -4.57 17.29
CA ASP A 107 0.96 -5.05 16.34
C ASP A 107 0.47 -5.03 14.89
N PHE A 108 -0.85 -5.18 14.68
CA PHE A 108 -1.52 -5.20 13.39
C PHE A 108 -2.82 -4.38 13.45
N ILE A 109 -3.33 -3.94 12.32
CA ILE A 109 -4.51 -3.04 12.21
C ILE A 109 -5.74 -3.64 12.91
N ALA A 110 -5.99 -4.95 12.76
CA ALA A 110 -7.12 -5.62 13.42
C ALA A 110 -6.76 -6.24 14.79
N GLY A 111 -5.53 -6.07 15.31
CA GLY A 111 -5.17 -6.54 16.65
C GLY A 111 -3.82 -7.25 16.75
N LYS A 112 -3.81 -8.54 17.14
CA LYS A 112 -2.58 -9.30 17.43
C LYS A 112 -2.06 -10.13 16.25
N ALA A 113 -2.85 -10.32 15.23
CA ALA A 113 -2.51 -11.08 14.03
C ALA A 113 -2.86 -10.27 12.78
N PRO A 114 -2.15 -10.50 11.66
CA PRO A 114 -2.47 -9.82 10.42
C PRO A 114 -3.84 -10.26 9.88
N SER A 115 -4.58 -9.32 9.33
CA SER A 115 -5.87 -9.54 8.65
C SER A 115 -5.87 -8.87 7.28
N TYR A 116 -6.98 -8.94 6.57
CA TYR A 116 -7.12 -8.28 5.28
C TYR A 116 -6.90 -6.75 5.37
N ALA A 117 -7.24 -6.14 6.51
CA ALA A 117 -6.96 -4.73 6.78
C ALA A 117 -5.46 -4.40 6.62
N ASP A 118 -4.59 -5.25 7.15
CA ASP A 118 -3.13 -5.08 7.03
C ASP A 118 -2.67 -5.23 5.58
N TYR A 119 -3.18 -6.22 4.85
CA TYR A 119 -2.78 -6.44 3.46
C TYR A 119 -3.21 -5.31 2.52
N ILE A 120 -4.39 -4.69 2.76
CA ILE A 120 -4.84 -3.50 2.01
C ILE A 120 -3.78 -2.38 2.09
N VAL A 121 -3.35 -2.03 3.30
CA VAL A 121 -2.41 -0.91 3.52
C VAL A 121 -0.98 -1.31 3.17
N PHE A 122 -0.56 -2.52 3.56
CA PHE A 122 0.78 -3.04 3.29
C PHE A 122 1.08 -3.10 1.79
N GLY A 123 0.11 -3.52 0.99
CA GLY A 123 0.27 -3.59 -0.46
C GLY A 123 0.70 -2.27 -1.09
N ILE A 124 0.23 -1.13 -0.56
CA ILE A 124 0.61 0.20 -1.04
C ILE A 124 2.08 0.51 -0.71
N PHE A 125 2.49 0.28 0.54
CA PHE A 125 3.87 0.52 0.97
C PHE A 125 4.85 -0.44 0.30
N GLN A 126 4.46 -1.71 0.13
CA GLN A 126 5.28 -2.71 -0.55
C GLN A 126 5.46 -2.35 -2.03
N TRP A 127 4.38 -1.97 -2.70
CA TRP A 127 4.45 -1.52 -4.09
C TRP A 127 5.36 -0.29 -4.23
N ALA A 128 5.22 0.72 -3.37
CA ALA A 128 6.06 1.90 -3.40
C ALA A 128 7.55 1.55 -3.25
N GLN A 129 7.89 0.67 -2.32
CA GLN A 129 9.28 0.21 -2.09
C GLN A 129 9.84 -0.61 -3.26
N ILE A 130 9.00 -1.39 -3.94
CA ILE A 130 9.42 -2.18 -5.11
C ILE A 130 9.76 -1.27 -6.29
N VAL A 131 8.99 -0.22 -6.51
CA VAL A 131 9.10 0.60 -7.73
C VAL A 131 9.95 1.84 -7.59
N SER A 132 10.30 2.29 -6.37
CA SER A 132 11.04 3.53 -6.15
C SER A 132 11.91 3.47 -4.90
N GLU A 133 13.06 4.16 -4.94
CA GLU A 133 13.91 4.42 -3.77
C GLU A 133 13.36 5.55 -2.89
N PHE A 134 12.33 6.27 -3.35
CA PHE A 134 11.75 7.39 -2.61
C PHE A 134 10.99 6.89 -1.37
N GLU A 135 11.59 7.06 -0.19
CA GLU A 135 11.02 6.61 1.07
C GLU A 135 9.96 7.60 1.60
N VAL A 136 8.72 7.13 1.68
CA VAL A 136 7.59 7.96 2.14
C VAL A 136 7.47 8.04 3.66
N LEU A 137 8.12 7.14 4.42
CA LEU A 137 8.10 7.12 5.88
C LEU A 137 9.36 7.74 6.47
N ASP A 138 9.24 8.43 7.61
CA ASP A 138 10.40 8.85 8.39
C ASP A 138 11.16 7.66 8.97
N ALA A 139 12.44 7.83 9.27
CA ALA A 139 13.30 6.75 9.75
C ALA A 139 12.81 6.14 11.09
N ASP A 140 12.19 6.95 11.93
CA ASP A 140 11.65 6.62 13.25
C ASP A 140 10.13 6.43 13.27
N ASP A 141 9.47 6.41 12.08
CA ASP A 141 8.02 6.24 11.99
C ASP A 141 7.57 4.87 12.53
N PRO A 142 6.63 4.78 13.48
CA PRO A 142 6.10 3.52 14.00
C PRO A 142 5.55 2.57 12.92
N ILE A 143 5.08 3.12 11.81
CA ILE A 143 4.61 2.34 10.67
C ILE A 143 5.72 1.46 10.09
N ARG A 144 6.99 1.86 10.19
CA ARG A 144 8.13 1.02 9.76
C ARG A 144 8.23 -0.27 10.56
N ALA A 145 7.97 -0.23 11.86
CA ALA A 145 7.98 -1.43 12.68
C ALA A 145 6.87 -2.41 12.28
N TRP A 146 5.66 -1.90 12.03
CA TRP A 146 4.56 -2.70 11.46
C TRP A 146 4.90 -3.23 10.06
N ARG A 147 5.41 -2.38 9.15
CA ARG A 147 5.86 -2.80 7.82
C ARG A 147 6.91 -3.91 7.92
N GLY A 148 7.84 -3.80 8.86
CA GLY A 148 8.83 -4.84 9.14
C GLY A 148 8.20 -6.18 9.51
N ARG A 149 7.20 -6.18 10.41
CA ARG A 149 6.45 -7.39 10.78
C ARG A 149 5.73 -8.02 9.57
N MET A 150 5.10 -7.18 8.73
CA MET A 150 4.45 -7.65 7.50
C MET A 150 5.45 -8.27 6.51
N LEU A 151 6.62 -7.65 6.35
CA LEU A 151 7.70 -8.17 5.50
C LEU A 151 8.23 -9.52 5.97
N ASP A 152 8.18 -9.80 7.28
CA ASP A 152 8.69 -11.04 7.88
C ASP A 152 7.67 -12.20 7.85
N LEU A 153 6.40 -11.92 7.50
CA LEU A 153 5.39 -12.96 7.35
C LEU A 153 5.79 -13.99 6.28
N PHE A 154 5.30 -15.22 6.47
CA PHE A 154 5.52 -16.32 5.52
C PHE A 154 7.00 -16.58 5.20
N GLY A 155 7.85 -16.52 6.24
CA GLY A 155 9.29 -16.71 6.07
C GLY A 155 10.00 -15.58 5.32
N GLY A 156 9.43 -14.38 5.35
CA GLY A 156 10.02 -13.20 4.71
C GLY A 156 9.76 -13.15 3.20
N LEU A 157 8.69 -13.76 2.72
CA LEU A 157 8.36 -13.80 1.29
C LEU A 157 8.34 -12.39 0.66
N ALA A 158 7.69 -11.42 1.30
CA ALA A 158 7.61 -10.06 0.80
C ALA A 158 8.97 -9.34 0.85
N ARG A 159 9.81 -9.66 1.84
CA ARG A 159 11.17 -9.11 1.97
C ARG A 159 12.11 -9.58 0.86
N GLN A 160 11.90 -10.79 0.34
CA GLN A 160 12.71 -11.39 -0.72
C GLN A 160 12.29 -10.92 -2.11
N THR A 161 11.20 -10.17 -2.24
CA THR A 161 10.76 -9.62 -3.53
C THR A 161 11.80 -8.61 -4.02
N PRO A 162 12.33 -8.74 -5.25
CA PRO A 162 13.22 -7.75 -5.82
C PRO A 162 12.60 -6.35 -5.79
N ALA A 163 13.38 -5.38 -5.32
CA ALA A 163 12.95 -3.98 -5.23
C ALA A 163 13.81 -3.12 -6.16
N TYR A 164 13.38 -1.90 -6.42
CA TYR A 164 14.11 -0.93 -7.21
C TYR A 164 15.51 -0.72 -6.60
N GLY A 165 16.55 -0.84 -7.43
CA GLY A 165 17.95 -0.64 -7.01
C GLY A 165 18.66 -1.86 -6.40
N ASN A 166 18.01 -3.03 -6.32
CA ASN A 166 18.63 -4.29 -5.86
C ASN A 166 18.92 -5.23 -7.02
#